data_81f9e7f32ad27b36a40706ab7c15917c
#
_entry.id   81f9e7f32ad27b36a40706ab7c15917c
#
_cell.length_a   1.000
_cell.length_b   1.000
_cell.length_c   1.000
_cell.angle_alpha   90.00
_cell.angle_beta   90.00
_cell.angle_gamma   90.00
#
_symmetry.space_group_name_H-M   'P 1'
#
loop_
_entity.id
_entity.type
_entity.pdbx_description
1 polymer ?
#
loop_
_entity_poly.entity_id
_entity_poly.type
_entity_poly.pdbx_seq_one_letter_code
_entity_poly.pdbx_strand_id
1 'polypeptide(L)'
;KHNMNTEKLVLSLKETYNDVDIIKVNNFDISTINNYQKVGLASGIYWGKFSKNIEDLLNKILDSDIKNLFFIYTSGVGKVRYEKKLIKKLEEKNKICLGIFSCKGFDNYGPFKLIGGINKGKPNEKDTQNLIIFFKNIY
;
A
#
# COMPACT_ATOMS: atom_id res chain seq x y z
N LYS A 1 16.23 -3.02 9.15
CA LYS A 1 16.10 -3.58 7.79
C LYS A 1 14.63 -3.98 7.59
N HIS A 2 13.97 -3.38 6.62
CA HIS A 2 12.58 -3.70 6.29
C HIS A 2 12.49 -5.08 5.63
N ASN A 3 11.44 -5.81 5.93
CA ASN A 3 11.23 -7.17 5.40
C ASN A 3 10.72 -7.19 3.94
N MET A 4 10.55 -6.02 3.33
CA MET A 4 10.10 -5.83 1.94
C MET A 4 8.77 -6.57 1.61
N ASN A 5 7.93 -6.77 2.62
CA ASN A 5 6.68 -7.51 2.48
C ASN A 5 5.75 -6.91 1.42
N THR A 6 5.56 -5.60 1.47
CA THR A 6 4.67 -4.90 0.55
C THR A 6 5.24 -4.86 -0.86
N GLU A 7 6.57 -4.69 -1.00
CA GLU A 7 7.23 -4.69 -2.31
C GLU A 7 7.00 -6.02 -3.05
N LYS A 8 7.16 -7.15 -2.36
CA LYS A 8 6.90 -8.47 -2.95
C LYS A 8 5.47 -8.61 -3.48
N LEU A 9 4.50 -8.10 -2.73
CA LEU A 9 3.11 -8.12 -3.16
C LEU A 9 2.87 -7.30 -4.43
N VAL A 10 3.29 -6.04 -4.43
CA VAL A 10 2.97 -5.16 -5.56
C VAL A 10 3.70 -5.55 -6.85
N LEU A 11 4.87 -6.16 -6.75
CA LEU A 11 5.58 -6.67 -7.92
C LEU A 11 4.77 -7.73 -8.68
N SER A 12 3.93 -8.50 -8.00
CA SER A 12 3.05 -9.47 -8.64
C SER A 12 2.02 -8.82 -9.58
N LEU A 13 1.60 -7.58 -9.31
CA LEU A 13 0.71 -6.84 -10.18
C LEU A 13 1.39 -6.50 -11.51
N LYS A 14 2.67 -6.14 -11.48
CA LYS A 14 3.44 -5.85 -12.70
C LYS A 14 3.59 -7.08 -13.59
N GLU A 15 3.73 -8.25 -12.99
CA GLU A 15 3.80 -9.52 -13.72
C GLU A 15 2.46 -9.86 -14.41
N THR A 16 1.35 -9.44 -13.81
CA THR A 16 0.00 -9.76 -14.31
C THR A 16 -0.55 -8.68 -15.26
N TYR A 17 -0.21 -7.41 -15.03
CA TYR A 17 -0.74 -6.25 -15.78
C TYR A 17 0.40 -5.43 -16.37
N ASN A 18 0.50 -5.38 -17.69
CA ASN A 18 1.58 -4.69 -18.42
C ASN A 18 1.55 -3.17 -18.28
N ASP A 19 0.36 -2.60 -18.09
CA ASP A 19 0.12 -1.17 -17.97
C ASP A 19 0.18 -0.64 -16.53
N VAL A 20 0.62 -1.48 -15.59
CA VAL A 20 0.88 -1.07 -14.20
C VAL A 20 2.35 -0.70 -14.05
N ASP A 21 2.62 0.52 -13.62
CA ASP A 21 3.95 0.97 -13.25
C ASP A 21 4.15 0.83 -11.73
N ILE A 22 5.24 0.21 -11.33
CA ILE A 22 5.65 0.11 -9.92
C ILE A 22 6.86 1.02 -9.73
N ILE A 23 6.67 2.06 -8.96
CA ILE A 23 7.69 3.10 -8.75
C ILE A 23 7.99 3.22 -7.27
N LYS A 24 9.27 3.17 -6.90
CA LYS A 24 9.68 3.43 -5.52
C LYS A 24 9.43 4.90 -5.17
N VAL A 25 8.93 5.14 -3.97
CA VAL A 25 8.51 6.49 -3.52
C VAL A 25 9.60 7.54 -3.71
N ASN A 26 10.86 7.19 -3.49
CA ASN A 26 11.98 8.12 -3.64
C ASN A 26 12.32 8.46 -5.10
N ASN A 27 11.83 7.66 -6.05
CA ASN A 27 12.06 7.85 -7.48
C ASN A 27 10.84 8.43 -8.20
N PHE A 28 9.73 8.66 -7.47
CA PHE A 28 8.50 9.15 -8.08
C PHE A 28 8.54 10.67 -8.24
N ASP A 29 8.29 11.11 -9.46
CA ASP A 29 8.12 12.53 -9.80
C ASP A 29 6.62 12.86 -9.80
N ILE A 30 6.19 13.65 -8.83
CA ILE A 30 4.78 14.05 -8.65
C ILE A 30 4.23 14.81 -9.87
N SER A 31 5.07 15.47 -10.64
CA SER A 31 4.63 16.18 -11.85
C SER A 31 4.06 15.25 -12.92
N THR A 32 4.38 13.96 -12.86
CA THR A 32 3.91 12.94 -13.81
C THR A 32 2.58 12.28 -13.39
N ILE A 33 2.03 12.65 -12.23
CA ILE A 33 0.87 11.94 -11.66
C ILE A 33 -0.36 11.98 -12.58
N ASN A 34 -0.55 13.05 -13.32
CA ASN A 34 -1.70 13.19 -14.23
C ASN A 34 -1.62 12.32 -15.49
N ASN A 35 -0.48 11.63 -15.71
CA ASN A 35 -0.37 10.61 -16.75
C ASN A 35 -1.09 9.30 -16.38
N TYR A 36 -1.54 9.17 -15.14
CA TYR A 36 -2.21 7.99 -14.64
C TYR A 36 -3.69 8.25 -14.38
N GLN A 37 -4.52 7.25 -14.61
CA GLN A 37 -5.96 7.30 -14.31
C GLN A 37 -6.23 6.98 -12.82
N LYS A 38 -5.37 6.16 -12.22
CA LYS A 38 -5.46 5.69 -10.85
C LYS A 38 -4.07 5.65 -10.24
N VAL A 39 -3.98 5.93 -8.97
CA VAL A 39 -2.72 5.83 -8.22
C VAL A 39 -2.93 4.97 -6.99
N GLY A 40 -2.08 3.98 -6.84
CA GLY A 40 -2.00 3.14 -5.65
C GLY A 40 -0.84 3.53 -4.77
N LEU A 41 -1.08 3.61 -3.47
CA LEU A 41 -0.02 3.76 -2.48
C LEU A 41 0.15 2.46 -1.71
N ALA A 42 1.38 1.95 -1.72
CA ALA A 42 1.73 0.69 -1.07
C ALA A 42 2.75 0.92 0.06
N SER A 43 2.46 0.43 1.24
CA SER A 43 3.31 0.61 2.43
C SER A 43 3.18 -0.55 3.42
N GLY A 44 4.23 -0.78 4.20
CA GLY A 44 4.07 -1.44 5.49
C GLY A 44 3.41 -0.50 6.49
N ILE A 45 2.87 -1.06 7.57
CA ILE A 45 2.37 -0.29 8.70
C ILE A 45 3.45 -0.19 9.77
N TYR A 46 3.76 1.03 10.18
CA TYR A 46 4.74 1.36 11.21
C TYR A 46 4.07 2.23 12.26
N TRP A 47 3.98 1.72 13.48
CA TRP A 47 3.32 2.44 14.57
C TRP A 47 1.90 2.88 14.23
N GLY A 48 1.16 2.00 13.55
CA GLY A 48 -0.26 2.19 13.21
C GLY A 48 -0.54 3.07 11.99
N LYS A 49 0.46 3.45 11.21
CA LYS A 49 0.30 4.27 10.00
C LYS A 49 1.30 3.88 8.91
N PHE A 50 1.17 4.45 7.73
CA PHE A 50 2.12 4.26 6.63
C PHE A 50 3.51 4.81 6.98
N SER A 51 4.52 4.36 6.23
CA SER A 51 5.85 4.95 6.33
C SER A 51 5.80 6.45 6.07
N LYS A 52 6.73 7.21 6.69
CA LYS A 52 6.76 8.66 6.56
C LYS A 52 6.81 9.13 5.09
N ASN A 53 7.59 8.47 4.26
CA ASN A 53 7.72 8.84 2.85
C ASN A 53 6.40 8.68 2.08
N ILE A 54 5.63 7.63 2.39
CA ILE A 54 4.31 7.41 1.79
C ILE A 54 3.29 8.42 2.32
N GLU A 55 3.34 8.76 3.62
CA GLU A 55 2.49 9.80 4.19
C GLU A 55 2.75 11.16 3.53
N ASP A 56 4.02 11.53 3.37
CA ASP A 56 4.40 12.79 2.72
C ASP A 56 3.94 12.84 1.26
N LEU A 57 4.08 11.71 0.52
CA LEU A 57 3.58 11.60 -0.84
C LEU A 57 2.06 11.68 -0.91
N LEU A 58 1.35 11.00 -0.01
CA LEU A 58 -0.11 11.08 0.06
C LEU A 58 -0.59 12.52 0.21
N ASN A 59 0.03 13.30 1.10
CA ASN A 59 -0.34 14.70 1.29
C ASN A 59 -0.17 15.53 0.00
N LYS A 60 0.90 15.28 -0.77
CA LYS A 60 1.09 15.92 -2.08
C LYS A 60 0.03 15.47 -3.10
N ILE A 61 -0.30 14.19 -3.13
CA ILE A 61 -1.32 13.64 -4.03
C ILE A 61 -2.70 14.20 -3.73
N LEU A 62 -3.02 14.42 -2.45
CA LEU A 62 -4.30 15.00 -2.04
C LEU A 62 -4.48 16.42 -2.59
N ASP A 63 -3.41 17.16 -2.84
CA ASP A 63 -3.43 18.50 -3.44
C ASP A 63 -3.33 18.48 -4.98
N SER A 64 -3.20 17.31 -5.60
CA SER A 64 -3.15 17.13 -7.06
C SER A 64 -4.55 16.94 -7.68
N ASP A 65 -4.62 16.88 -9.01
CA ASP A 65 -5.87 16.67 -9.74
C ASP A 65 -6.30 15.20 -9.84
N ILE A 66 -5.44 14.25 -9.47
CA ILE A 66 -5.81 12.83 -9.49
C ILE A 66 -6.99 12.55 -8.56
N LYS A 67 -7.98 11.82 -9.04
CA LYS A 67 -9.21 11.54 -8.28
C LYS A 67 -9.22 10.14 -7.67
N ASN A 68 -8.74 9.15 -8.39
CA ASN A 68 -8.91 7.75 -8.05
C ASN A 68 -7.67 7.19 -7.35
N LEU A 69 -7.83 6.81 -6.10
CA LEU A 69 -6.77 6.27 -5.27
C LEU A 69 -7.15 4.90 -4.72
N PHE A 70 -6.18 4.04 -4.54
CA PHE A 70 -6.32 2.80 -3.81
C PHE A 70 -5.09 2.57 -2.93
N PHE A 71 -5.19 1.66 -1.99
CA PHE A 71 -4.12 1.42 -1.03
C PHE A 71 -3.84 -0.06 -0.88
N ILE A 72 -2.58 -0.39 -0.70
CA ILE A 72 -2.10 -1.75 -0.41
C ILE A 72 -1.19 -1.66 0.79
N TYR A 73 -1.45 -2.44 1.83
CA TYR A 73 -0.52 -2.47 2.95
C TYR A 73 -0.35 -3.85 3.57
N THR A 74 0.79 -4.03 4.21
CA THR A 74 1.06 -5.17 5.07
C THR A 74 1.26 -4.71 6.50
N SER A 75 0.77 -5.48 7.45
CA SER A 75 1.00 -5.24 8.87
C SER A 75 1.15 -6.56 9.64
N GLY A 76 1.76 -6.48 10.81
CA GLY A 76 1.86 -7.65 11.70
C GLY A 76 0.50 -8.15 12.19
N VAL A 77 -0.50 -7.27 12.27
CA VAL A 77 -1.85 -7.57 12.79
C VAL A 77 -2.93 -7.67 11.70
N GLY A 78 -2.58 -7.42 10.44
CA GLY A 78 -3.55 -7.36 9.34
C GLY A 78 -4.23 -5.99 9.27
N LYS A 79 -5.58 -5.96 9.22
CA LYS A 79 -6.34 -4.72 9.11
C LYS A 79 -6.12 -3.79 10.31
N VAL A 80 -5.92 -2.50 10.05
CA VAL A 80 -5.66 -1.49 11.08
C VAL A 80 -6.70 -0.36 11.07
N ARG A 81 -6.86 0.30 12.21
CA ARG A 81 -7.79 1.45 12.35
C ARG A 81 -7.43 2.65 11.47
N TYR A 82 -6.21 2.70 11.01
CA TYR A 82 -5.71 3.77 10.15
C TYR A 82 -6.51 3.93 8.84
N GLU A 83 -7.15 2.86 8.36
CA GLU A 83 -8.01 2.92 7.15
C GLU A 83 -9.10 4.00 7.27
N LYS A 84 -9.72 4.15 8.45
CA LYS A 84 -10.75 5.17 8.67
C LYS A 84 -10.21 6.58 8.50
N LYS A 85 -8.98 6.82 8.96
CA LYS A 85 -8.31 8.12 8.78
C LYS A 85 -7.97 8.39 7.31
N LEU A 86 -7.52 7.37 6.58
CA LEU A 86 -7.27 7.48 5.14
C LEU A 86 -8.53 7.88 4.38
N ILE A 87 -9.62 7.15 4.60
CA ILE A 87 -10.90 7.41 3.93
C ILE A 87 -11.38 8.84 4.22
N LYS A 88 -11.29 9.26 5.48
CA LYS A 88 -11.67 10.63 5.87
C LYS A 88 -10.82 11.69 5.16
N LYS A 89 -9.50 11.50 5.09
CA LYS A 89 -8.60 12.41 4.37
C LYS A 89 -8.99 12.54 2.89
N LEU A 90 -9.31 11.41 2.24
CA LEU A 90 -9.72 11.41 0.85
C LEU A 90 -11.05 12.15 0.65
N GLU A 91 -12.04 11.88 1.50
CA GLU A 91 -13.34 12.55 1.46
C GLU A 91 -13.21 14.07 1.61
N GLU A 92 -12.40 14.54 2.57
CA GLU A 92 -12.12 15.96 2.79
C GLU A 92 -11.49 16.66 1.58
N LYS A 93 -10.81 15.93 0.72
CA LYS A 93 -10.16 16.41 -0.51
C LYS A 93 -10.92 16.03 -1.79
N ASN A 94 -12.14 15.53 -1.68
CA ASN A 94 -12.98 15.10 -2.80
C ASN A 94 -12.29 14.04 -3.69
N LYS A 95 -11.51 13.14 -3.07
CA LYS A 95 -10.90 12.00 -3.72
C LYS A 95 -11.79 10.76 -3.58
N ILE A 96 -11.61 9.82 -4.48
CA ILE A 96 -12.33 8.55 -4.48
C ILE A 96 -11.37 7.45 -4.02
N CYS A 97 -11.74 6.74 -2.95
CA CYS A 97 -11.05 5.53 -2.54
C CYS A 97 -11.66 4.34 -3.30
N LEU A 98 -10.94 3.79 -4.25
CA LEU A 98 -11.37 2.62 -5.02
C LEU A 98 -11.36 1.34 -4.19
N GLY A 99 -10.54 1.29 -3.17
CA GLY A 99 -10.44 0.16 -2.25
C GLY A 99 -9.13 0.16 -1.46
N ILE A 100 -9.11 -0.69 -0.46
CA ILE A 100 -7.94 -0.90 0.39
C ILE A 100 -7.71 -2.41 0.52
N PHE A 101 -6.55 -2.88 0.10
CA PHE A 101 -6.11 -4.24 0.30
C PHE A 101 -5.14 -4.31 1.47
N SER A 102 -5.33 -5.27 2.35
CA SER A 102 -4.39 -5.52 3.45
C SER A 102 -4.18 -7.01 3.67
N CYS A 103 -2.98 -7.36 4.06
CA CYS A 103 -2.67 -8.71 4.55
C CYS A 103 -1.60 -8.66 5.64
N LYS A 104 -1.40 -9.80 6.28
CA LYS A 104 -0.33 -9.94 7.25
C LYS A 104 1.03 -10.00 6.55
N GLY A 105 2.02 -9.35 7.15
CA GLY A 105 3.41 -9.43 6.74
C GLY A 105 4.28 -9.99 7.86
N PHE A 106 5.42 -10.57 7.50
CA PHE A 106 6.39 -10.99 8.50
C PHE A 106 6.87 -9.77 9.29
N ASP A 107 6.74 -9.85 10.60
CA ASP A 107 7.11 -8.77 11.51
C ASP A 107 8.02 -9.31 12.61
N ASN A 108 9.22 -8.77 12.70
CA ASN A 108 10.21 -9.08 13.73
C ASN A 108 10.71 -7.82 14.45
N TYR A 109 9.95 -6.75 14.43
CA TYR A 109 10.27 -5.49 15.10
C TYR A 109 9.72 -5.43 16.52
N GLY A 110 10.35 -4.60 17.35
CA GLY A 110 9.92 -4.37 18.72
C GLY A 110 9.85 -5.67 19.54
N PRO A 111 8.75 -5.92 20.25
CA PRO A 111 8.61 -7.11 21.09
C PRO A 111 8.63 -8.42 20.29
N PHE A 112 8.27 -8.41 19.01
CA PHE A 112 8.28 -9.61 18.17
C PHE A 112 9.68 -10.12 17.86
N LYS A 113 10.69 -9.28 17.96
CA LYS A 113 12.10 -9.67 17.80
C LYS A 113 12.54 -10.72 18.81
N LEU A 114 12.01 -10.65 20.03
CA LEU A 114 12.35 -11.58 21.12
C LEU A 114 11.93 -13.03 20.84
N ILE A 115 10.89 -13.22 20.03
CA ILE A 115 10.35 -14.54 19.66
C ILE A 115 10.69 -14.92 18.22
N GLY A 116 11.62 -14.18 17.57
CA GLY A 116 12.03 -14.43 16.18
C GLY A 116 11.06 -13.92 15.12
N GLY A 117 10.08 -13.07 15.51
CA GLY A 117 9.08 -12.50 14.63
C GLY A 117 7.76 -13.25 14.61
N ILE A 118 6.76 -12.63 14.00
CA ILE A 118 5.42 -13.20 13.77
C ILE A 118 5.10 -13.26 12.28
N ASN A 119 4.11 -14.08 11.90
CA ASN A 119 3.67 -14.26 10.51
C ASN A 119 4.80 -14.70 9.56
N LYS A 120 5.65 -15.64 9.98
CA LYS A 120 6.67 -16.21 9.12
C LYS A 120 6.06 -16.77 7.83
N GLY A 121 6.69 -16.51 6.70
CA GLY A 121 6.19 -16.90 5.38
C GLY A 121 5.09 -15.99 4.82
N LYS A 122 4.75 -14.89 5.49
CA LYS A 122 3.78 -13.90 5.01
C LYS A 122 4.47 -12.65 4.43
N PRO A 123 3.91 -12.02 3.39
CA PRO A 123 2.78 -12.53 2.61
C PRO A 123 3.15 -13.80 1.82
N ASN A 124 2.17 -14.66 1.61
CA ASN A 124 2.32 -15.90 0.85
C ASN A 124 1.62 -15.82 -0.51
N GLU A 125 1.62 -16.92 -1.27
CA GLU A 125 1.00 -16.97 -2.59
C GLU A 125 -0.51 -16.69 -2.55
N LYS A 126 -1.21 -17.14 -1.52
CA LYS A 126 -2.65 -16.85 -1.34
C LYS A 126 -2.89 -15.34 -1.18
N ASP A 127 -2.03 -14.66 -0.44
CA ASP A 127 -2.10 -13.21 -0.29
C ASP A 127 -1.88 -12.50 -1.63
N THR A 128 -0.93 -12.98 -2.44
CA THR A 128 -0.68 -12.50 -3.80
C THR A 128 -1.89 -12.70 -4.71
N GLN A 129 -2.50 -13.89 -4.70
CA GLN A 129 -3.71 -14.18 -5.47
C GLN A 129 -4.87 -13.28 -5.05
N ASN A 130 -5.05 -13.07 -3.75
CA ASN A 130 -6.09 -12.17 -3.22
C ASN A 130 -5.86 -10.72 -3.65
N LEU A 131 -4.61 -10.26 -3.70
CA LEU A 131 -4.28 -8.95 -4.23
C LEU A 131 -4.64 -8.82 -5.71
N ILE A 132 -4.34 -9.82 -6.51
CA ILE A 132 -4.67 -9.83 -7.95
C ILE A 132 -6.20 -9.77 -8.14
N ILE A 133 -6.97 -10.52 -7.35
CA ILE A 133 -8.44 -10.48 -7.37
C ILE A 133 -8.95 -9.08 -6.97
N PHE A 134 -8.41 -8.51 -5.90
CA PHE A 134 -8.73 -7.14 -5.48
C PHE A 134 -8.48 -6.14 -6.59
N PHE A 135 -7.30 -6.19 -7.19
CA PHE A 135 -6.90 -5.27 -8.24
C PHE A 135 -7.77 -5.40 -9.49
N LYS A 136 -8.13 -6.63 -9.88
CA LYS A 136 -9.06 -6.89 -10.99
C LYS A 136 -10.38 -6.14 -10.81
N ASN A 137 -10.90 -6.06 -9.59
CA ASN A 137 -12.18 -5.41 -9.29
C ASN A 137 -12.12 -3.87 -9.35
N ILE A 138 -10.93 -3.29 -9.26
CA ILE A 138 -10.74 -1.83 -9.32
C ILE A 138 -10.04 -1.38 -10.61
N TYR A 139 -9.58 -2.35 -11.40
CA TYR A 139 -8.88 -2.09 -12.66
C TYR A 139 -9.82 -1.55 -13.74
#